data_752ead22ab2aa6ef205b0536509bb6fe
#
_entry.id   752ead22ab2aa6ef205b0536509bb6fe
#
_cell.length_a   1.000
_cell.length_b   1.000
_cell.length_c   1.000
_cell.angle_alpha   90.00
_cell.angle_beta   90.00
_cell.angle_gamma   90.00
#
_symmetry.space_group_name_H-M   'P 1'
#
loop_
_entity.id
_entity.type
_entity.pdbx_description
1 polymer ?
#
loop_
_entity_poly.entity_id
_entity_poly.type
_entity_poly.pdbx_seq_one_letter_code
_entity_poly.pdbx_strand_id
1 'polypeptide(L)'
;MPTYRTLRCANAQLYIAATVMVLAASIYVLCTKDALWQQITAVLALIITPLWTAHYALLRYTITEESITRRSLRGSTTLRWADLTSAEIQETHQQATESCTIILQAGSTRMSISSDLLPLDDVQELAKELRASGLSH
;
A
#
# COMPACT_ATOMS: atom_id res chain seq x y z
N MET A 1 2.12 11.19 20.84
CA MET A 1 1.01 10.70 20.01
C MET A 1 1.20 11.13 18.57
N PRO A 2 0.96 10.23 17.59
CA PRO A 2 1.03 10.61 16.19
C PRO A 2 0.01 11.70 15.86
N THR A 3 0.41 12.67 15.03
CA THR A 3 -0.47 13.75 14.61
C THR A 3 -1.35 13.28 13.43
N TYR A 4 -2.51 13.94 13.26
CA TYR A 4 -3.41 13.63 12.17
C TYR A 4 -2.73 13.82 10.82
N ARG A 5 -2.74 12.77 10.00
CA ARG A 5 -2.26 12.81 8.62
C ARG A 5 -2.79 11.63 7.83
N THR A 6 -2.73 11.76 6.51
CA THR A 6 -3.12 10.69 5.59
C THR A 6 -1.91 10.27 4.75
N LEU A 7 -1.60 8.96 4.77
CA LEU A 7 -0.56 8.38 3.94
C LEU A 7 -1.19 7.74 2.71
N ARG A 8 -0.60 8.00 1.55
CA ARG A 8 -1.06 7.47 0.25
C ARG A 8 0.07 6.73 -0.44
N CYS A 9 -0.30 5.83 -1.35
CA CYS A 9 0.68 5.12 -2.17
C CYS A 9 1.59 6.12 -2.91
N ALA A 10 2.91 5.92 -2.78
CA ALA A 10 3.91 6.82 -3.34
C ALA A 10 3.90 6.85 -4.88
N ASN A 11 3.58 5.71 -5.49
CA ASN A 11 3.71 5.50 -6.94
C ASN A 11 2.34 5.34 -7.63
N ALA A 12 1.27 5.93 -7.07
CA ALA A 12 -0.07 5.80 -7.62
C ALA A 12 -0.15 6.25 -9.09
N GLN A 13 0.48 7.36 -9.44
CA GLN A 13 0.51 7.84 -10.82
C GLN A 13 1.26 6.89 -11.76
N LEU A 14 2.35 6.30 -11.29
CA LEU A 14 3.11 5.32 -12.07
C LEU A 14 2.27 4.06 -12.34
N TYR A 15 1.55 3.57 -11.35
CA TYR A 15 0.64 2.44 -11.52
C TYR A 15 -0.49 2.75 -12.50
N ILE A 16 -1.05 3.95 -12.44
CA ILE A 16 -2.09 4.38 -13.39
C ILE A 16 -1.53 4.45 -14.82
N ALA A 17 -0.34 5.02 -15.01
CA ALA A 17 0.31 5.08 -16.31
C ALA A 17 0.62 3.68 -16.88
N ALA A 18 1.16 2.79 -16.05
CA ALA A 18 1.41 1.40 -16.44
C ALA A 18 0.12 0.68 -16.82
N THR A 19 -0.96 0.90 -16.09
CA THR A 19 -2.28 0.33 -16.39
C THR A 19 -2.78 0.79 -17.76
N VAL A 20 -2.69 2.08 -18.05
CA VAL A 20 -3.10 2.62 -19.36
C VAL A 20 -2.32 1.97 -20.48
N MET A 21 -1.00 1.79 -20.33
CA MET A 21 -0.17 1.12 -21.33
C MET A 21 -0.56 -0.35 -21.53
N VAL A 22 -0.80 -1.09 -20.45
CA VAL A 22 -1.22 -2.49 -20.51
C VAL A 22 -2.59 -2.61 -21.17
N LEU A 23 -3.53 -1.75 -20.84
CA LEU A 23 -4.87 -1.73 -21.45
C LEU A 23 -4.78 -1.44 -22.96
N ALA A 24 -3.97 -0.49 -23.38
CA ALA A 24 -3.75 -0.17 -24.79
C ALA A 24 -3.14 -1.35 -25.54
N ALA A 25 -2.13 -1.99 -24.98
CA ALA A 25 -1.50 -3.18 -25.56
C ALA A 25 -2.49 -4.35 -25.67
N SER A 26 -3.33 -4.54 -24.65
CA SER A 26 -4.34 -5.60 -24.64
C SER A 26 -5.41 -5.39 -25.73
N ILE A 27 -5.87 -4.16 -25.90
CA ILE A 27 -6.81 -3.80 -26.97
C ILE A 27 -6.18 -4.03 -28.35
N TYR A 28 -4.91 -3.65 -28.51
CA TYR A 28 -4.18 -3.90 -29.76
C TYR A 28 -4.10 -5.38 -30.09
N VAL A 29 -3.79 -6.22 -29.10
CA VAL A 29 -3.74 -7.69 -29.28
C VAL A 29 -5.11 -8.24 -29.68
N LEU A 30 -6.19 -7.80 -29.04
CA LEU A 30 -7.55 -8.24 -29.38
C LEU A 30 -7.95 -7.87 -30.81
N CYS A 31 -7.49 -6.70 -31.30
CA CYS A 31 -7.83 -6.23 -32.64
C CYS A 31 -6.97 -6.84 -33.76
N THR A 32 -5.74 -7.29 -33.46
CA THR A 32 -4.76 -7.69 -34.50
C THR A 32 -4.37 -9.15 -34.46
N LYS A 33 -4.59 -9.86 -33.37
CA LYS A 33 -4.19 -11.25 -33.20
C LYS A 33 -5.41 -12.17 -33.23
N ASP A 34 -5.32 -13.26 -34.01
CA ASP A 34 -6.41 -14.22 -34.17
C ASP A 34 -6.25 -15.46 -33.27
N ALA A 35 -5.11 -15.63 -32.63
CA ALA A 35 -4.86 -16.77 -31.76
C ALA A 35 -5.73 -16.67 -30.49
N LEU A 36 -6.53 -17.71 -30.23
CA LEU A 36 -7.43 -17.77 -29.06
C LEU A 36 -6.67 -17.57 -27.74
N TRP A 37 -5.49 -18.14 -27.61
CA TRP A 37 -4.65 -18.03 -26.43
C TRP A 37 -4.27 -16.57 -26.13
N GLN A 38 -3.89 -15.82 -27.16
CA GLN A 38 -3.52 -14.42 -27.03
C GLN A 38 -4.74 -13.56 -26.68
N GLN A 39 -5.89 -13.84 -27.22
CA GLN A 39 -7.14 -13.15 -26.90
C GLN A 39 -7.55 -13.39 -25.44
N ILE A 40 -7.46 -14.61 -24.95
CA ILE A 40 -7.75 -14.94 -23.54
C ILE A 40 -6.82 -14.18 -22.60
N THR A 41 -5.53 -14.16 -22.89
CA THR A 41 -4.53 -13.42 -22.09
C THR A 41 -4.85 -11.93 -22.06
N ALA A 42 -5.21 -11.34 -23.21
CA ALA A 42 -5.55 -9.92 -23.29
C ALA A 42 -6.82 -9.58 -22.50
N VAL A 43 -7.85 -10.43 -22.56
CA VAL A 43 -9.09 -10.22 -21.77
C VAL A 43 -8.80 -10.30 -20.28
N LEU A 44 -8.00 -11.28 -19.85
CA LEU A 44 -7.59 -11.38 -18.44
C LEU A 44 -6.83 -10.14 -17.98
N ALA A 45 -5.90 -9.64 -18.80
CA ALA A 45 -5.17 -8.41 -18.48
C ALA A 45 -6.11 -7.19 -18.37
N LEU A 46 -7.12 -7.09 -19.23
CA LEU A 46 -8.11 -6.00 -19.18
C LEU A 46 -8.95 -6.01 -17.91
N ILE A 47 -9.15 -7.17 -17.30
CA ILE A 47 -9.91 -7.30 -16.04
C ILE A 47 -9.02 -7.12 -14.82
N ILE A 48 -7.87 -7.81 -14.79
CA ILE A 48 -7.01 -7.90 -13.60
C ILE A 48 -6.25 -6.60 -13.37
N THR A 49 -5.72 -5.98 -14.42
CA THR A 49 -4.85 -4.81 -14.28
C THR A 49 -5.57 -3.59 -13.67
N PRO A 50 -6.80 -3.20 -14.08
CA PRO A 50 -7.52 -2.10 -13.43
C PRO A 50 -7.85 -2.37 -11.97
N LEU A 51 -8.20 -3.61 -11.61
CA LEU A 51 -8.49 -3.99 -10.22
C LEU A 51 -7.25 -3.88 -9.36
N TRP A 52 -6.12 -4.34 -9.86
CA TRP A 52 -4.84 -4.24 -9.17
C TRP A 52 -4.42 -2.79 -8.95
N THR A 53 -4.52 -1.97 -9.99
CA THR A 53 -4.22 -0.54 -9.91
C THR A 53 -5.14 0.18 -8.94
N ALA A 54 -6.44 -0.10 -8.98
CA ALA A 54 -7.40 0.49 -8.05
C ALA A 54 -7.08 0.12 -6.60
N HIS A 55 -6.68 -1.12 -6.35
CA HIS A 55 -6.28 -1.55 -5.01
C HIS A 55 -5.13 -0.70 -4.46
N TYR A 56 -4.09 -0.48 -5.24
CA TYR A 56 -2.93 0.32 -4.81
C TYR A 56 -3.20 1.83 -4.81
N ALA A 57 -3.91 2.33 -5.82
CA ALA A 57 -4.20 3.77 -5.91
C ALA A 57 -5.16 4.25 -4.82
N LEU A 58 -6.08 3.39 -4.36
CA LEU A 58 -7.04 3.71 -3.32
C LEU A 58 -6.56 3.38 -1.92
N LEU A 59 -5.39 2.75 -1.79
CA LEU A 59 -4.82 2.45 -0.48
C LEU A 59 -4.47 3.74 0.26
N ARG A 60 -5.05 3.91 1.44
CA ARG A 60 -4.83 5.07 2.29
C ARG A 60 -4.72 4.65 3.75
N TYR A 61 -3.82 5.30 4.46
CA TYR A 61 -3.70 5.20 5.90
C TYR A 61 -4.02 6.56 6.50
N THR A 62 -5.08 6.63 7.30
CA THR A 62 -5.46 7.83 8.03
C THR A 62 -5.01 7.68 9.48
N ILE A 63 -4.13 8.54 9.93
CA ILE A 63 -3.57 8.53 11.28
C ILE A 63 -4.20 9.66 12.07
N THR A 64 -4.78 9.32 13.22
CA THR A 64 -5.32 10.28 14.17
C THR A 64 -4.63 10.11 15.53
N GLU A 65 -4.92 10.99 16.47
CA GLU A 65 -4.40 10.86 17.83
C GLU A 65 -4.88 9.59 18.54
N GLU A 66 -6.02 9.05 18.16
CA GLU A 66 -6.65 7.90 18.82
C GLU A 66 -6.45 6.59 18.07
N SER A 67 -6.30 6.63 16.74
CA SER A 67 -6.32 5.42 15.92
C SER A 67 -5.57 5.59 14.60
N ILE A 68 -5.32 4.46 13.95
CA ILE A 68 -4.88 4.39 12.56
C ILE A 68 -5.88 3.56 11.77
N THR A 69 -6.33 4.08 10.62
CA THR A 69 -7.27 3.40 9.74
C THR A 69 -6.63 3.15 8.39
N ARG A 70 -6.63 1.89 7.96
CA ARG A 70 -6.24 1.50 6.61
C ARG A 70 -7.49 1.35 5.76
N ARG A 71 -7.53 2.06 4.65
CA ARG A 71 -8.64 2.00 3.69
C ARG A 71 -8.13 1.53 2.35
N SER A 72 -8.78 0.51 1.81
CA SER A 72 -8.44 -0.04 0.50
C SER A 72 -9.71 -0.46 -0.23
N LEU A 73 -9.56 -0.97 -1.46
CA LEU A 73 -10.68 -1.51 -2.23
C LEU A 73 -11.43 -2.64 -1.51
N ARG A 74 -10.74 -3.40 -0.66
CA ARG A 74 -11.32 -4.51 0.11
C ARG A 74 -12.08 -4.08 1.36
N GLY A 75 -12.07 -2.78 1.69
CA GLY A 75 -12.70 -2.26 2.89
C GLY A 75 -11.74 -1.46 3.77
N SER A 76 -12.13 -1.24 5.01
CA SER A 76 -11.32 -0.48 5.97
C SER A 76 -11.07 -1.28 7.24
N THR A 77 -9.89 -1.10 7.81
CA THR A 77 -9.48 -1.67 9.08
C THR A 77 -9.00 -0.55 9.98
N THR A 78 -9.56 -0.45 11.18
CA THR A 78 -9.18 0.56 12.17
C THR A 78 -8.51 -0.12 13.36
N LEU A 79 -7.38 0.43 13.79
CA LEU A 79 -6.65 -0.04 14.95
C LEU A 79 -6.46 1.14 15.91
N ARG A 80 -6.95 0.99 17.13
CA ARG A 80 -6.81 2.04 18.16
C ARG A 80 -5.47 1.92 18.86
N TRP A 81 -4.81 3.04 19.06
CA TRP A 81 -3.51 3.07 19.75
C TRP A 81 -3.60 2.51 21.18
N ALA A 82 -4.73 2.71 21.85
CA ALA A 82 -4.95 2.20 23.20
C ALA A 82 -5.01 0.68 23.26
N ASP A 83 -5.44 0.01 22.17
CA ASP A 83 -5.58 -1.44 22.09
C ASP A 83 -4.33 -2.13 21.54
N LEU A 84 -3.28 -1.36 21.25
CA LEU A 84 -2.05 -1.85 20.66
C LEU A 84 -1.32 -2.79 21.62
N THR A 85 -1.13 -4.05 21.23
CA THR A 85 -0.40 -5.05 22.01
C THR A 85 1.07 -5.12 21.65
N SER A 86 1.41 -4.85 20.38
CA SER A 86 2.80 -4.78 19.94
C SER A 86 2.95 -3.87 18.73
N ALA A 87 4.11 -3.22 18.65
CA ALA A 87 4.52 -2.45 17.48
C ALA A 87 5.97 -2.78 17.19
N GLU A 88 6.25 -3.31 16.01
CA GLU A 88 7.58 -3.67 15.57
C GLU A 88 7.98 -2.79 14.40
N ILE A 89 9.17 -2.21 14.47
CA ILE A 89 9.73 -1.37 13.40
C ILE A 89 10.95 -2.10 12.84
N GLN A 90 10.88 -2.44 11.56
CA GLN A 90 11.97 -3.06 10.83
C GLN A 90 12.56 -2.07 9.84
N GLU A 91 13.80 -1.69 10.04
CA GLU A 91 14.55 -0.81 9.14
C GLU A 91 15.68 -1.56 8.48
N THR A 92 15.80 -1.42 7.17
CA THR A 92 16.90 -2.01 6.41
C THR A 92 17.70 -0.88 5.76
N HIS A 93 19.00 -0.83 6.07
CA HIS A 93 19.94 0.10 5.49
C HIS A 93 20.96 -0.69 4.66
N GLN A 94 20.67 -0.85 3.38
CA GLN A 94 21.63 -1.44 2.43
C GLN A 94 22.19 -0.33 1.53
N GLN A 95 23.37 -0.56 0.95
CA GLN A 95 24.14 0.46 0.24
C GLN A 95 23.36 1.25 -0.83
N ALA A 96 22.30 0.69 -1.39
CA ALA A 96 21.49 1.35 -2.43
C ALA A 96 20.01 1.45 -2.07
N THR A 97 19.57 0.85 -0.96
CA THR A 97 18.13 0.73 -0.66
C THR A 97 17.89 0.89 0.83
N GLU A 98 17.09 1.87 1.18
CA GLU A 98 16.56 2.00 2.53
C GLU A 98 15.10 1.58 2.53
N SER A 99 14.71 0.76 3.48
CA SER A 99 13.31 0.38 3.66
C SER A 99 12.92 0.43 5.13
N CYS A 100 11.66 0.76 5.37
CA CYS A 100 11.10 0.81 6.71
C CYS A 100 9.73 0.12 6.68
N THR A 101 9.53 -0.83 7.59
CA THR A 101 8.26 -1.53 7.74
C THR A 101 7.83 -1.45 9.19
N ILE A 102 6.59 -1.05 9.42
CA ILE A 102 5.99 -0.97 10.75
C ILE A 102 4.90 -2.01 10.84
N ILE A 103 4.99 -2.91 11.81
CA ILE A 103 3.99 -3.93 12.05
C ILE A 103 3.29 -3.62 13.36
N LEU A 104 2.00 -3.36 13.28
CA LEU A 104 1.15 -3.04 14.41
C LEU A 104 0.20 -4.21 14.69
N GLN A 105 0.07 -4.58 15.93
CA GLN A 105 -0.83 -5.64 16.34
C GLN A 105 -1.65 -5.22 17.56
N ALA A 106 -2.96 -5.42 17.47
CA ALA A 106 -3.90 -5.19 18.56
C ALA A 106 -4.82 -6.40 18.65
N GLY A 107 -4.60 -7.24 19.64
CA GLY A 107 -5.32 -8.51 19.76
C GLY A 107 -5.13 -9.41 18.55
N SER A 108 -6.21 -9.71 17.82
CA SER A 108 -6.19 -10.51 16.60
C SER A 108 -5.99 -9.66 15.32
N THR A 109 -6.04 -8.34 15.42
CA THR A 109 -5.90 -7.43 14.29
C THR A 109 -4.43 -7.07 14.09
N ARG A 110 -3.95 -7.26 12.86
CA ARG A 110 -2.58 -6.93 12.47
C ARG A 110 -2.60 -5.99 11.28
N MET A 111 -1.77 -4.94 11.34
CA MET A 111 -1.62 -3.97 10.28
C MET A 111 -0.14 -3.78 9.97
N SER A 112 0.21 -3.82 8.69
CA SER A 112 1.57 -3.60 8.23
C SER A 112 1.64 -2.33 7.38
N ILE A 113 2.60 -1.46 7.68
CA ILE A 113 2.85 -0.23 6.94
C ILE A 113 4.26 -0.32 6.37
N SER A 114 4.38 -0.32 5.05
CA SER A 114 5.66 -0.54 4.37
C SER A 114 6.03 0.63 3.47
N SER A 115 7.31 0.95 3.42
CA SER A 115 7.87 1.91 2.47
C SER A 115 7.83 1.42 1.02
N ASP A 116 7.54 0.15 0.77
CA ASP A 116 7.37 -0.38 -0.57
C ASP A 116 6.14 0.23 -1.27
N LEU A 117 5.10 0.57 -0.51
CA LEU A 117 3.85 1.13 -1.02
C LEU A 117 3.70 2.62 -0.69
N LEU A 118 4.29 3.08 0.40
CA LEU A 118 4.16 4.43 0.92
C LEU A 118 5.49 5.18 0.81
N PRO A 119 5.48 6.53 0.79
CA PRO A 119 6.71 7.29 0.84
C PRO A 119 7.56 6.93 2.06
N LEU A 120 8.83 6.64 1.82
CA LEU A 120 9.77 6.24 2.88
C LEU A 120 9.85 7.27 4.01
N ASP A 121 9.87 8.55 3.66
CA ASP A 121 9.95 9.63 4.65
C ASP A 121 8.75 9.64 5.60
N ASP A 122 7.56 9.40 5.07
CA ASP A 122 6.34 9.34 5.88
C ASP A 122 6.34 8.15 6.84
N VAL A 123 6.80 6.99 6.36
CA VAL A 123 6.91 5.78 7.18
C VAL A 123 7.96 5.95 8.27
N GLN A 124 9.11 6.53 7.95
CA GLN A 124 10.18 6.82 8.91
C GLN A 124 9.73 7.82 9.97
N GLU A 125 8.99 8.85 9.58
CA GLU A 125 8.45 9.84 10.51
C GLU A 125 7.45 9.20 11.49
N LEU A 126 6.57 8.33 10.99
CA LEU A 126 5.65 7.58 11.84
C LEU A 126 6.41 6.66 12.80
N ALA A 127 7.44 5.97 12.33
CA ALA A 127 8.29 5.13 13.17
C ALA A 127 8.94 5.93 14.28
N LYS A 128 9.45 7.12 13.97
CA LYS A 128 10.04 8.03 14.95
C LYS A 128 9.03 8.47 16.02
N GLU A 129 7.82 8.82 15.60
CA GLU A 129 6.75 9.19 16.53
C GLU A 129 6.35 8.04 17.45
N LEU A 130 6.26 6.81 16.91
CA LEU A 130 5.95 5.62 17.70
C LEU A 130 7.03 5.31 18.74
N ARG A 131 8.31 5.47 18.37
CA ARG A 131 9.43 5.32 19.32
C ARG A 131 9.40 6.38 20.40
N ALA A 132 9.12 7.63 20.04
CA ALA A 132 9.05 8.74 21.00
C ALA A 132 7.90 8.58 22.00
N SER A 133 6.79 7.97 21.58
CA SER A 133 5.62 7.73 22.46
C SER A 133 5.73 6.43 23.27
N GLY A 134 6.79 5.65 23.10
CA GLY A 134 6.99 4.39 23.81
C GLY A 134 6.10 3.25 23.37
N LEU A 135 5.39 3.38 22.25
CA LEU A 135 4.49 2.36 21.72
C LEU A 135 5.24 1.25 20.94
N SER A 136 6.48 1.50 20.52
CA SER A 136 7.30 0.55 19.77
C SER A 136 8.46 0.02 20.59
N HIS A 137 8.90 -1.15 20.24
CA HIS A 137 10.08 -1.80 20.79
C HIS A 137 11.24 -1.78 19.81
#